data_50e93b8fa15b3229275246583ab6033f
#
_entry.id   50e93b8fa15b3229275246583ab6033f
#
_cell.length_a   1.000
_cell.length_b   1.000
_cell.length_c   1.000
_cell.angle_alpha   90.00
_cell.angle_beta   90.00
_cell.angle_gamma   90.00
#
_symmetry.space_group_name_H-M   'P 1'
#
loop_
_entity.id
_entity.type
_entity.pdbx_description
1 polymer ?
#
loop_
_entity_poly.entity_id
_entity_poly.type
_entity_poly.pdbx_seq_one_letter_code
_entity_poly.pdbx_strand_id
1 'polypeptide(L)'
;EVAKAFLRATKKGYEFCVTNPDEAAQILVDAAPETDADLAKASAEYLADQYTADASSWGVIDSERWAKFYTWMNDNQLTPVALDVNGGFSMDYLEQ
;
A
#
# COMPACT_ATOMS: atom_id res chain seq x y z
N GLU A 1 -11.53 -16.57 5.57
CA GLU A 1 -12.62 -15.62 5.26
C GLU A 1 -12.43 -14.25 5.89
N VAL A 2 -12.02 -14.16 7.17
CA VAL A 2 -11.81 -12.86 7.86
C VAL A 2 -10.71 -12.04 7.17
N ALA A 3 -9.57 -12.66 6.84
CA ALA A 3 -8.47 -11.96 6.16
C ALA A 3 -8.91 -11.42 4.79
N LYS A 4 -9.62 -12.22 4.01
CA LYS A 4 -10.14 -11.80 2.71
C LYS A 4 -11.15 -10.66 2.84
N ALA A 5 -12.05 -10.73 3.82
CA ALA A 5 -13.03 -9.68 4.09
C ALA A 5 -12.35 -8.36 4.50
N PHE A 6 -11.32 -8.44 5.34
CA PHE A 6 -10.53 -7.28 5.75
C PHE A 6 -9.84 -6.62 4.56
N LEU A 7 -9.18 -7.41 3.73
CA LEU A 7 -8.50 -6.88 2.53
C LEU A 7 -9.48 -6.29 1.52
N ARG A 8 -10.64 -6.89 1.36
CA ARG A 8 -11.70 -6.37 0.49
C ARG A 8 -12.19 -4.99 0.96
N ALA A 9 -12.41 -4.84 2.26
CA ALA A 9 -12.81 -3.57 2.85
C ALA A 9 -11.70 -2.51 2.72
N THR A 10 -10.46 -2.90 2.98
CA THR A 10 -9.29 -2.02 2.85
C THR A 10 -9.11 -1.55 1.41
N LYS A 11 -9.25 -2.45 0.43
CA LYS A 11 -9.22 -2.12 -0.99
C LYS A 11 -10.23 -1.04 -1.34
N LYS A 12 -11.48 -1.19 -0.89
CA LYS A 12 -12.53 -0.19 -1.12
C LYS A 12 -12.16 1.17 -0.55
N GLY A 13 -11.55 1.20 0.62
CA GLY A 13 -11.07 2.42 1.25
C GLY A 13 -10.00 3.11 0.42
N TYR A 14 -9.02 2.38 -0.07
CA TYR A 14 -7.98 2.93 -0.94
C TYR A 14 -8.52 3.40 -2.29
N GLU A 15 -9.43 2.65 -2.91
CA GLU A 15 -10.09 3.05 -4.16
C GLU A 15 -10.88 4.34 -3.97
N PHE A 16 -11.55 4.51 -2.83
CA PHE A 16 -12.22 5.76 -2.48
C PHE A 16 -11.21 6.91 -2.38
N CYS A 17 -10.05 6.71 -1.74
CA CYS A 17 -9.00 7.72 -1.63
C CYS A 17 -8.45 8.15 -3.00
N VAL A 18 -8.35 7.23 -3.96
CA VAL A 18 -7.89 7.53 -5.32
C VAL A 18 -8.89 8.42 -6.06
N THR A 19 -10.18 8.13 -5.94
CA THR A 19 -11.23 8.86 -6.67
C THR A 19 -11.71 10.12 -5.95
N ASN A 20 -11.54 10.20 -4.64
CA ASN A 20 -12.02 11.30 -3.80
C ASN A 20 -10.94 11.76 -2.80
N PRO A 21 -9.76 12.23 -3.28
CA PRO A 21 -8.65 12.57 -2.38
C PRO A 21 -8.98 13.71 -1.41
N ASP A 22 -9.73 14.72 -1.84
CA ASP A 22 -10.13 15.85 -1.00
C ASP A 22 -11.03 15.41 0.16
N GLU A 23 -12.02 14.58 -0.16
CA GLU A 23 -12.95 14.04 0.84
C GLU A 23 -12.25 13.10 1.82
N ALA A 24 -11.33 12.26 1.31
CA ALA A 24 -10.51 11.40 2.16
C ALA A 24 -9.66 12.20 3.14
N ALA A 25 -9.03 13.30 2.69
CA ALA A 25 -8.27 14.19 3.54
C ALA A 25 -9.15 14.86 4.61
N GLN A 26 -10.37 15.26 4.23
CA GLN A 26 -11.31 15.87 5.18
C GLN A 26 -11.76 14.89 6.26
N ILE A 27 -12.02 13.64 5.91
CA ILE A 27 -12.35 12.58 6.88
C ILE A 27 -11.22 12.42 7.90
N LEU A 28 -9.96 12.43 7.45
CA LEU A 28 -8.81 12.35 8.34
C LEU A 28 -8.75 13.55 9.29
N VAL A 29 -8.91 14.76 8.78
CA VAL A 29 -8.86 16.00 9.57
C VAL A 29 -10.00 16.04 10.60
N ASP A 30 -11.19 15.60 10.22
CA ASP A 30 -12.34 15.54 11.13
C ASP A 30 -12.11 14.56 12.30
N ALA A 31 -11.43 13.43 12.01
CA ALA A 31 -11.09 12.43 13.03
C ALA A 31 -9.86 12.80 13.86
N ALA A 32 -8.93 13.57 13.29
CA ALA A 32 -7.67 13.98 13.89
C ALA A 32 -7.44 15.47 13.67
N PRO A 33 -8.12 16.34 14.45
CA PRO A 33 -8.08 17.81 14.23
C PRO A 33 -6.71 18.45 14.37
N GLU A 34 -5.74 17.76 14.98
CA GLU A 34 -4.34 18.20 15.05
C GLU A 34 -3.60 18.09 13.72
N THR A 35 -4.18 17.42 12.74
CA THR A 35 -3.59 17.26 11.40
C THR A 35 -3.72 18.57 10.61
N ASP A 36 -2.61 18.99 9.97
CA ASP A 36 -2.65 20.13 9.06
C ASP A 36 -3.51 19.79 7.83
N ALA A 37 -4.60 20.51 7.65
CA ALA A 37 -5.60 20.23 6.61
C ALA A 37 -5.03 20.41 5.20
N ASP A 38 -4.24 21.46 4.97
CA ASP A 38 -3.65 21.75 3.66
C ASP A 38 -2.61 20.70 3.30
N LEU A 39 -1.80 20.28 4.26
CA LEU A 39 -0.82 19.23 4.06
C LEU A 39 -1.51 17.87 3.79
N ALA A 40 -2.55 17.55 4.54
CA ALA A 40 -3.32 16.30 4.35
C ALA A 40 -3.93 16.24 2.94
N LYS A 41 -4.50 17.35 2.47
CA LYS A 41 -5.08 17.46 1.14
C LYS A 41 -4.02 17.30 0.05
N ALA A 42 -2.93 18.06 0.13
CA ALA A 42 -1.84 17.99 -0.84
C ALA A 42 -1.21 16.58 -0.90
N SER A 43 -1.05 15.93 0.26
CA SER A 43 -0.55 14.56 0.35
C SER A 43 -1.52 13.57 -0.29
N ALA A 44 -2.81 13.68 -0.01
CA ALA A 44 -3.83 12.80 -0.58
C ALA A 44 -3.88 12.90 -2.11
N GLU A 45 -3.83 14.11 -2.65
CA GLU A 45 -3.80 14.35 -4.10
C GLU A 45 -2.54 13.77 -4.75
N TYR A 46 -1.38 14.00 -4.14
CA TYR A 46 -0.10 13.49 -4.64
C TYR A 46 -0.04 11.96 -4.61
N LEU A 47 -0.50 11.33 -3.53
CA LEU A 47 -0.41 9.89 -3.35
C LEU A 47 -1.51 9.11 -4.07
N ALA A 48 -2.58 9.74 -4.52
CA ALA A 48 -3.70 9.06 -5.17
C ALA A 48 -3.24 8.16 -6.32
N ASP A 49 -2.31 8.63 -7.16
CA ASP A 49 -1.78 7.86 -8.28
C ASP A 49 -0.77 6.78 -7.85
N GLN A 50 -0.30 6.81 -6.61
CA GLN A 50 0.72 5.90 -6.11
C GLN A 50 0.16 4.63 -5.45
N TYR A 51 -1.10 4.65 -5.02
CA TYR A 51 -1.67 3.52 -4.29
C TYR A 51 -1.81 2.25 -5.14
N THR A 52 -2.03 2.40 -6.42
CA THR A 52 -2.04 1.28 -7.37
C THR A 52 -0.84 1.35 -8.32
N ALA A 53 -0.39 2.58 -8.66
CA ALA A 53 0.71 2.85 -9.59
C ALA A 53 0.52 2.07 -10.91
N ASP A 54 1.48 1.23 -11.26
CA ASP A 54 1.45 0.42 -12.49
C ASP A 54 0.87 -0.98 -12.29
N ALA A 55 0.39 -1.30 -11.07
CA ALA A 55 -0.21 -2.59 -10.79
C ALA A 55 -1.61 -2.72 -11.43
N SER A 56 -2.02 -3.95 -11.70
CA SER A 56 -3.34 -4.23 -12.28
C SER A 56 -4.50 -3.93 -11.34
N SER A 57 -4.24 -3.93 -10.03
CA SER A 57 -5.23 -3.68 -8.98
C SER A 57 -4.51 -3.35 -7.68
N TRP A 58 -5.22 -2.67 -6.77
CA TRP A 58 -4.70 -2.41 -5.43
C TRP A 58 -4.33 -3.71 -4.72
N GLY A 59 -3.18 -3.69 -4.06
CA GLY A 59 -2.70 -4.81 -3.24
C GLY A 59 -1.90 -5.86 -3.98
N VAL A 60 -1.86 -5.81 -5.31
CA VAL A 60 -1.04 -6.75 -6.10
C VAL A 60 0.44 -6.42 -5.87
N ILE A 61 1.18 -7.43 -5.41
CA ILE A 61 2.62 -7.33 -5.17
C ILE A 61 3.35 -7.84 -6.39
N ASP A 62 4.25 -7.00 -6.94
CA ASP A 62 5.13 -7.38 -8.03
C ASP A 62 6.28 -8.24 -7.48
N SER A 63 6.25 -9.53 -7.77
CA SER A 63 7.23 -10.49 -7.27
C SER A 63 8.65 -10.22 -7.79
N GLU A 64 8.80 -9.67 -9.00
CA GLU A 64 10.12 -9.31 -9.53
C GLU A 64 10.72 -8.11 -8.79
N ARG A 65 9.91 -7.08 -8.53
CA ARG A 65 10.34 -5.90 -7.77
C ARG A 65 10.72 -6.29 -6.35
N TRP A 66 9.90 -7.13 -5.71
CA TRP A 66 10.17 -7.67 -4.38
C TRP A 66 11.47 -8.46 -4.35
N ALA A 67 11.64 -9.38 -5.31
CA ALA A 67 12.84 -10.22 -5.42
C ALA A 67 14.10 -9.39 -5.65
N LYS A 68 14.06 -8.35 -6.48
CA LYS A 68 15.20 -7.45 -6.70
C LYS A 68 15.67 -6.79 -5.41
N PHE A 69 14.74 -6.30 -4.59
CA PHE A 69 15.08 -5.68 -3.33
C PHE A 69 15.73 -6.67 -2.36
N TYR A 70 15.15 -7.84 -2.19
CA TYR A 70 15.70 -8.85 -1.27
C TYR A 70 17.00 -9.47 -1.79
N THR A 71 17.16 -9.61 -3.10
CA THR A 71 18.45 -10.00 -3.69
C THR A 71 19.52 -8.97 -3.35
N TRP A 72 19.22 -7.69 -3.51
CA TRP A 72 20.15 -6.62 -3.15
C TRP A 72 20.50 -6.67 -1.65
N MET A 73 19.52 -6.91 -0.78
CA MET A 73 19.77 -7.06 0.66
C MET A 73 20.70 -8.23 0.97
N ASN A 74 20.47 -9.37 0.32
CA ASN A 74 21.32 -10.56 0.50
C ASN A 74 22.75 -10.32 0.00
N ASP A 75 22.89 -9.72 -1.18
CA ASP A 75 24.19 -9.42 -1.80
C ASP A 75 25.02 -8.44 -0.94
N ASN A 76 24.35 -7.53 -0.24
CA ASN A 76 24.99 -6.57 0.65
C ASN A 76 25.04 -7.04 2.12
N GLN A 77 24.67 -8.28 2.39
CA GLN A 77 24.74 -8.89 3.73
C GLN A 77 24.06 -8.05 4.83
N LEU A 78 22.89 -7.50 4.52
CA LEU A 78 22.15 -6.63 5.42
C LEU A 78 21.40 -7.39 6.52
N THR A 79 21.28 -8.71 6.38
CA THR A 79 20.69 -9.60 7.37
C THR A 79 21.71 -10.68 7.77
N PRO A 80 21.61 -11.24 9.00
CA PRO A 80 22.55 -12.27 9.46
C PRO A 80 22.58 -13.54 8.61
N VAL A 81 21.45 -13.82 7.91
CA VAL A 81 21.32 -14.96 7.00
C VAL A 81 20.67 -14.50 5.71
N ALA A 82 20.91 -15.22 4.63
CA ALA A 82 20.25 -14.94 3.35
C ALA A 82 18.75 -15.23 3.48
N LEU A 83 17.92 -14.31 2.95
CA LEU A 83 16.47 -14.42 2.97
C LEU A 83 15.96 -15.04 1.66
N ASP A 84 14.86 -15.80 1.77
CA ASP A 84 14.09 -16.19 0.60
C ASP A 84 13.49 -14.92 -0.02
N VAL A 85 13.86 -14.64 -1.26
CA VAL A 85 13.49 -13.36 -1.93
C VAL A 85 11.98 -13.19 -2.17
N ASN A 86 11.21 -14.25 -2.12
CA ASN A 86 9.75 -14.22 -2.25
C ASN A 86 9.01 -14.80 -1.04
N GLY A 87 9.71 -15.00 0.08
CA GLY A 87 9.13 -15.59 1.29
C GLY A 87 8.37 -14.62 2.19
N GLY A 88 8.45 -13.32 1.93
CA GLY A 88 7.92 -12.29 2.83
C GLY A 88 6.49 -11.83 2.54
N PHE A 89 5.83 -12.39 1.53
CA PHE A 89 4.46 -12.00 1.18
C PHE A 89 3.64 -13.18 0.65
N SER A 90 2.33 -12.98 0.60
CA SER A 90 1.39 -13.91 -0.03
C SER A 90 0.29 -13.12 -0.73
N MET A 91 -0.15 -13.62 -1.88
CA MET A 91 -1.30 -13.10 -2.62
C MET A 91 -2.57 -13.92 -2.40
N ASP A 92 -2.51 -14.94 -1.54
CA ASP A 92 -3.58 -15.95 -1.39
C ASP A 92 -4.89 -15.36 -0.84
N TYR A 93 -4.81 -14.26 -0.11
CA TYR A 93 -5.96 -13.63 0.53
C TYR A 93 -6.48 -12.40 -0.22
N LEU A 94 -5.80 -11.99 -1.28
CA LEU A 94 -6.23 -10.87 -2.11
C LEU A 94 -7.22 -11.34 -3.16
N GLU A 95 -8.43 -10.76 -3.15
CA GLU A 95 -9.45 -10.97 -4.18
C GLU A 95 -9.25 -9.93 -5.29
N GLN A 96 -9.13 -10.41 -6.50
CA GLN A 96 -8.91 -9.57 -7.68
C GLN A 96 -10.19 -9.43 -8.52
#